data_82e595860a3381cb7d4087f173879369
#
_entry.id   82e595860a3381cb7d4087f173879369
#
_cell.length_a   1.000
_cell.length_b   1.000
_cell.length_c   1.000
_cell.angle_alpha   90.00
_cell.angle_beta   90.00
_cell.angle_gamma   90.00
#
_symmetry.space_group_name_H-M   'P 1'
#
loop_
_entity.id
_entity.type
_entity.pdbx_description
1 polymer ?
#
loop_
_entity_poly.entity_id
_entity_poly.type
_entity_poly.pdbx_seq_one_letter_code
_entity_poly.pdbx_strand_id
1 'polypeptide(L)'
;MQELEQLSQEWIMAKEAEKRAVTKRREAEDKLTELLGVKPTLEGTESHLVPGLSIKIVGRLDRKVDADKAQEIAAEAGLNAYLSTLFRWKPEINMSAWKSTDAQITELFSHAVTVTPGRPSYTITIKE
;
A
#
# COMPACT_ATOMS: atom_id res chain seq x y z
N MET A 1 4.63 36.63 -1.95
CA MET A 1 4.47 35.77 -0.78
C MET A 1 3.03 35.52 -0.38
N GLN A 2 2.13 36.47 -0.64
CA GLN A 2 0.70 36.25 -0.40
C GLN A 2 0.14 35.02 -1.13
N GLU A 3 0.61 34.80 -2.34
CA GLU A 3 0.17 33.64 -3.13
C GLU A 3 0.58 32.32 -2.49
N LEU A 4 1.81 32.24 -1.96
CA LEU A 4 2.27 31.04 -1.26
C LEU A 4 1.48 30.78 0.02
N GLU A 5 1.18 31.84 0.77
CA GLU A 5 0.39 31.75 2.00
C GLU A 5 -1.03 31.29 1.69
N GLN A 6 -1.63 31.84 0.65
CA GLN A 6 -2.98 31.51 0.23
C GLN A 6 -3.07 30.05 -0.21
N LEU A 7 -2.15 29.61 -1.05
CA LEU A 7 -2.11 28.22 -1.52
C LEU A 7 -1.85 27.25 -0.39
N SER A 8 -1.00 27.63 0.57
CA SER A 8 -0.73 26.81 1.74
C SER A 8 -1.99 26.64 2.61
N GLN A 9 -2.75 27.73 2.79
CA GLN A 9 -4.00 27.69 3.54
C GLN A 9 -5.04 26.83 2.81
N GLU A 10 -5.15 26.96 1.52
CA GLU A 10 -6.03 26.13 0.70
C GLU A 10 -5.69 24.65 0.84
N TRP A 11 -4.39 24.32 0.83
CA TRP A 11 -3.93 22.94 1.00
C TRP A 11 -4.34 22.40 2.37
N ILE A 12 -4.13 23.17 3.43
CA ILE A 12 -4.48 22.77 4.80
C ILE A 12 -5.98 22.51 4.91
N MET A 13 -6.80 23.41 4.39
CA MET A 13 -8.25 23.28 4.43
C MET A 13 -8.72 22.05 3.63
N ALA A 14 -8.15 21.83 2.45
CA ALA A 14 -8.48 20.68 1.62
C ALA A 14 -8.10 19.37 2.30
N LYS A 15 -6.94 19.34 2.94
CA LYS A 15 -6.45 18.15 3.67
C LYS A 15 -7.36 17.79 4.84
N GLU A 16 -7.83 18.80 5.58
CA GLU A 16 -8.77 18.60 6.67
C GLU A 16 -10.14 18.12 6.16
N ALA A 17 -10.63 18.71 5.08
CA ALA A 17 -11.90 18.30 4.48
C ALA A 17 -11.83 16.85 3.98
N GLU A 18 -10.74 16.46 3.37
CA GLU A 18 -10.48 15.09 2.93
C GLU A 18 -10.50 14.13 4.11
N LYS A 19 -9.81 14.49 5.20
CA LYS A 19 -9.77 13.67 6.40
C LYS A 19 -11.15 13.46 7.01
N ARG A 20 -11.95 14.53 7.10
CA ARG A 20 -13.32 14.44 7.61
C ARG A 20 -14.21 13.58 6.71
N ALA A 21 -14.08 13.75 5.41
CA ALA A 21 -14.84 12.96 4.44
C ALA A 21 -14.49 11.47 4.52
N VAL A 22 -13.20 11.14 4.65
CA VAL A 22 -12.74 9.76 4.83
C VAL A 22 -13.30 9.15 6.11
N THR A 23 -13.27 9.90 7.21
CA THR A 23 -13.80 9.44 8.50
C THR A 23 -15.30 9.12 8.38
N LYS A 24 -16.06 10.01 7.77
CA LYS A 24 -17.51 9.78 7.57
C LYS A 24 -17.78 8.57 6.67
N ARG A 25 -17.01 8.43 5.61
CA ARG A 25 -17.14 7.29 4.71
C ARG A 25 -16.86 5.98 5.43
N ARG A 26 -15.80 5.94 6.22
CA ARG A 26 -15.42 4.73 6.99
C ARG A 26 -16.44 4.38 8.05
N GLU A 27 -17.02 5.37 8.71
CA GLU A 27 -18.10 5.14 9.67
C GLU A 27 -19.32 4.50 8.99
N ALA A 28 -19.69 5.00 7.81
CA ALA A 28 -20.78 4.41 7.04
C ALA A 28 -20.45 2.98 6.60
N GLU A 29 -19.20 2.75 6.17
CA GLU A 29 -18.74 1.42 5.77
C GLU A 29 -18.79 0.43 6.95
N ASP A 30 -18.40 0.87 8.14
CA ASP A 30 -18.43 0.04 9.34
C ASP A 30 -19.86 -0.37 9.68
N LYS A 31 -20.80 0.58 9.59
CA LYS A 31 -22.22 0.29 9.81
C LYS A 31 -22.80 -0.65 8.77
N LEU A 32 -22.41 -0.48 7.51
CA LEU A 32 -22.81 -1.37 6.43
C LEU A 32 -22.29 -2.79 6.66
N THR A 33 -21.03 -2.90 7.08
CA THR A 33 -20.41 -4.17 7.41
C THR A 33 -21.19 -4.91 8.49
N GLU A 34 -21.58 -4.17 9.51
CA GLU A 34 -22.37 -4.73 10.62
C GLU A 34 -23.77 -5.16 10.17
N LEU A 35 -24.48 -4.28 9.45
CA LEU A 35 -25.84 -4.56 8.98
C LEU A 35 -25.91 -5.71 7.98
N LEU A 36 -24.92 -5.83 7.12
CA LEU A 36 -24.87 -6.88 6.11
C LEU A 36 -24.22 -8.16 6.61
N GLY A 37 -23.69 -8.14 7.83
CA GLY A 37 -23.06 -9.33 8.42
C GLY A 37 -21.80 -9.78 7.68
N VAL A 38 -21.05 -8.84 7.14
CA VAL A 38 -19.81 -9.15 6.42
C VAL A 38 -18.76 -9.66 7.40
N LYS A 39 -18.19 -10.83 7.08
CA LYS A 39 -17.20 -11.46 7.97
C LYS A 39 -15.81 -10.89 7.74
N PRO A 40 -15.00 -10.70 8.80
CA PRO A 40 -13.62 -10.25 8.65
C PRO A 40 -12.77 -11.19 7.79
N THR A 41 -13.19 -12.44 7.66
CA THR A 41 -12.49 -13.46 6.88
C THR A 41 -12.88 -13.46 5.41
N LEU A 42 -13.74 -12.51 4.98
CA LEU A 42 -14.17 -12.43 3.58
C LEU A 42 -12.96 -12.25 2.66
N GLU A 43 -12.85 -13.14 1.69
CA GLU A 43 -11.86 -13.06 0.63
C GLU A 43 -12.61 -13.16 -0.68
N GLY A 44 -12.49 -12.14 -1.54
CA GLY A 44 -13.24 -12.06 -2.79
C GLY A 44 -14.39 -11.08 -2.69
N THR A 45 -15.36 -11.22 -3.58
CA THR A 45 -16.44 -10.26 -3.76
C THR A 45 -17.78 -10.79 -3.26
N GLU A 46 -18.47 -9.97 -2.50
CA GLU A 46 -19.84 -10.20 -2.05
C GLU A 46 -20.72 -9.07 -2.57
N SER A 47 -21.86 -9.39 -3.15
CA SER A 47 -22.78 -8.39 -3.70
C SER A 47 -24.14 -8.45 -3.03
N HIS A 48 -24.69 -7.27 -2.72
CA HIS A 48 -26.01 -7.14 -2.11
C HIS A 48 -26.84 -6.16 -2.93
N LEU A 49 -28.07 -6.58 -3.27
CA LEU A 49 -28.99 -5.72 -4.00
C LEU A 49 -30.07 -5.23 -3.06
N VAL A 50 -30.22 -3.93 -2.98
CA VAL A 50 -31.34 -3.28 -2.28
C VAL A 50 -32.05 -2.38 -3.29
N PRO A 51 -33.32 -1.99 -3.04
CA PRO A 51 -34.04 -1.17 -4.01
C PRO A 51 -33.26 0.09 -4.42
N GLY A 52 -32.95 0.17 -5.72
CA GLY A 52 -32.23 1.31 -6.29
C GLY A 52 -30.73 1.33 -6.07
N LEU A 53 -30.17 0.33 -5.39
CA LEU A 53 -28.73 0.30 -5.06
C LEU A 53 -28.13 -1.09 -5.26
N SER A 54 -26.90 -1.13 -5.70
CA SER A 54 -26.10 -2.33 -5.74
C SER A 54 -24.88 -2.11 -4.85
N ILE A 55 -24.71 -2.95 -3.84
CA ILE A 55 -23.60 -2.84 -2.90
C ILE A 55 -22.63 -3.98 -3.18
N LYS A 56 -21.41 -3.62 -3.54
CA LYS A 56 -20.34 -4.57 -3.81
C LYS A 56 -19.26 -4.43 -2.76
N ILE A 57 -18.96 -5.53 -2.09
CA ILE A 57 -17.94 -5.57 -1.04
C ILE A 57 -16.83 -6.50 -1.48
N VAL A 58 -15.60 -5.97 -1.50
CA VAL A 58 -14.42 -6.75 -1.86
C VAL A 58 -13.57 -6.92 -0.60
N GLY A 59 -13.54 -8.13 -0.08
CA GLY A 59 -12.71 -8.47 1.05
C GLY A 59 -11.32 -8.87 0.60
N ARG A 60 -10.34 -8.47 1.36
CA ARG A 60 -8.94 -8.81 1.11
C ARG A 60 -8.28 -9.25 2.40
N LEU A 61 -7.51 -10.32 2.30
CA LEU A 61 -6.70 -10.78 3.41
C LEU A 61 -5.25 -10.46 3.06
N ASP A 62 -4.64 -9.60 3.86
CA ASP A 62 -3.23 -9.24 3.67
C ASP A 62 -2.36 -10.36 4.22
N ARG A 63 -1.52 -10.90 3.36
CA ARG A 63 -0.59 -11.96 3.74
C ARG A 63 0.82 -11.45 3.58
N LYS A 64 1.55 -11.47 4.70
CA LYS A 64 2.96 -11.08 4.70
C LYS A 64 3.80 -12.33 4.87
N VAL A 65 4.87 -12.41 4.11
CA VAL A 65 5.77 -13.55 4.17
C VAL A 65 7.07 -13.12 4.83
N ASP A 66 7.44 -13.85 5.89
CA ASP A 66 8.76 -13.74 6.47
C ASP A 66 9.67 -14.65 5.64
N ALA A 67 10.44 -14.06 4.75
CA ALA A 67 11.25 -14.80 3.79
C ALA A 67 12.30 -15.70 4.45
N ASP A 68 12.92 -15.20 5.51
CA ASP A 68 13.94 -15.96 6.23
C ASP A 68 13.33 -17.19 6.90
N LYS A 69 12.19 -17.00 7.54
CA LYS A 69 11.48 -18.09 8.19
C LYS A 69 10.96 -19.11 7.19
N ALA A 70 10.48 -18.67 6.03
CA ALA A 70 10.02 -19.57 4.98
C ALA A 70 11.17 -20.45 4.47
N GLN A 71 12.36 -19.86 4.27
CA GLN A 71 13.53 -20.62 3.85
C GLN A 71 13.99 -21.61 4.90
N GLU A 72 13.92 -21.21 6.15
CA GLU A 72 14.29 -22.05 7.29
C GLU A 72 13.36 -23.26 7.40
N ILE A 73 12.05 -23.03 7.30
CA ILE A 73 11.05 -24.10 7.31
C ILE A 73 11.29 -25.08 6.15
N ALA A 74 11.54 -24.55 4.97
CA ALA A 74 11.79 -25.38 3.78
C ALA A 74 13.04 -26.23 3.95
N ALA A 75 14.10 -25.67 4.50
CA ALA A 75 15.35 -26.38 4.73
C ALA A 75 15.18 -27.53 5.74
N GLU A 76 14.48 -27.27 6.84
CA GLU A 76 14.24 -28.27 7.87
C GLU A 76 13.31 -29.40 7.43
N ALA A 77 12.29 -29.06 6.63
CA ALA A 77 11.31 -30.03 6.17
C ALA A 77 11.66 -30.71 4.83
N GLY A 78 12.77 -30.32 4.21
CA GLY A 78 13.16 -30.85 2.90
C GLY A 78 12.26 -30.38 1.76
N LEU A 79 11.69 -29.18 1.88
CA LEU A 79 10.72 -28.64 0.94
C LEU A 79 11.24 -27.46 0.12
N ASN A 80 12.56 -27.35 -0.07
CA ASN A 80 13.17 -26.23 -0.81
C ASN A 80 12.59 -26.02 -2.21
N ALA A 81 12.19 -27.10 -2.87
CA ALA A 81 11.62 -27.03 -4.22
C ALA A 81 10.29 -26.24 -4.26
N TYR A 82 9.59 -26.13 -3.14
CA TYR A 82 8.33 -25.41 -3.06
C TYR A 82 8.48 -23.90 -2.90
N LEU A 83 9.67 -23.41 -2.55
CA LEU A 83 9.89 -21.97 -2.36
C LEU A 83 9.55 -21.16 -3.60
N SER A 84 9.98 -21.59 -4.77
CA SER A 84 9.70 -20.89 -6.02
C SER A 84 8.28 -21.11 -6.54
N THR A 85 7.63 -22.20 -6.11
CA THR A 85 6.26 -22.52 -6.51
C THR A 85 5.23 -21.74 -5.69
N LEU A 86 5.44 -21.68 -4.37
CA LEU A 86 4.50 -21.03 -3.45
C LEU A 86 4.72 -19.52 -3.33
N PHE A 87 5.93 -19.06 -3.53
CA PHE A 87 6.28 -17.66 -3.35
C PHE A 87 6.95 -17.08 -4.59
N ARG A 88 6.70 -15.79 -4.83
CA ARG A 88 7.39 -15.04 -5.88
C ARG A 88 8.49 -14.21 -5.23
N TRP A 89 9.71 -14.37 -5.73
CA TRP A 89 10.86 -13.63 -5.22
C TRP A 89 11.13 -12.47 -6.17
N LYS A 90 10.84 -11.25 -5.71
CA LYS A 90 11.04 -10.04 -6.51
C LYS A 90 12.30 -9.34 -6.03
N PRO A 91 13.20 -9.02 -6.94
CA PRO A 91 14.39 -8.25 -6.57
C PRO A 91 14.01 -6.81 -6.26
N GLU A 92 14.56 -6.29 -5.19
CA GLU A 92 14.41 -4.89 -4.79
C GLU A 92 15.81 -4.30 -4.63
N ILE A 93 15.92 -3.00 -4.92
CA ILE A 93 17.19 -2.31 -4.74
C ILE A 93 17.44 -2.05 -3.28
N ASN A 94 18.58 -2.50 -2.78
CA ASN A 94 19.10 -2.07 -1.49
C ASN A 94 19.82 -0.74 -1.73
N MET A 95 19.13 0.36 -1.45
CA MET A 95 19.67 1.70 -1.77
C MET A 95 20.97 2.03 -1.05
N SER A 96 21.14 1.55 0.18
CA SER A 96 22.39 1.77 0.89
C SER A 96 23.55 1.08 0.20
N ALA A 97 23.38 -0.17 -0.19
CA ALA A 97 24.38 -0.92 -0.91
C ALA A 97 24.60 -0.35 -2.31
N TRP A 98 23.53 0.05 -3.00
CA TRP A 98 23.60 0.65 -4.32
C TRP A 98 24.48 1.91 -4.33
N LYS A 99 24.23 2.81 -3.36
CA LYS A 99 24.97 4.08 -3.26
C LYS A 99 26.43 3.88 -2.90
N SER A 100 26.77 2.82 -2.18
CA SER A 100 28.15 2.53 -1.79
C SER A 100 28.89 1.62 -2.76
N THR A 101 28.22 1.12 -3.78
CA THR A 101 28.82 0.27 -4.80
C THR A 101 29.49 1.13 -5.87
N ASP A 102 30.59 0.59 -6.45
CA ASP A 102 31.33 1.24 -7.53
C ASP A 102 30.37 1.61 -8.67
N ALA A 103 30.48 2.86 -9.15
CA ALA A 103 29.64 3.39 -10.22
C ALA A 103 29.68 2.56 -11.49
N GLN A 104 30.81 1.93 -11.79
CA GLN A 104 30.95 1.08 -12.98
C GLN A 104 30.00 -0.13 -12.90
N ILE A 105 29.81 -0.65 -11.71
CA ILE A 105 28.93 -1.81 -11.47
C ILE A 105 27.46 -1.40 -11.52
N THR A 106 27.10 -0.32 -10.82
CA THR A 106 25.71 0.15 -10.80
C THR A 106 25.25 0.66 -12.15
N GLU A 107 26.16 1.23 -12.95
CA GLU A 107 25.84 1.65 -14.30
C GLU A 107 25.40 0.49 -15.18
N LEU A 108 26.07 -0.63 -15.07
CA LEU A 108 25.68 -1.83 -15.82
C LEU A 108 24.29 -2.31 -15.43
N PHE A 109 24.01 -2.37 -14.14
CA PHE A 109 22.70 -2.82 -13.64
C PHE A 109 21.60 -1.80 -13.87
N SER A 110 21.95 -0.51 -14.05
CA SER A 110 20.95 0.52 -14.32
C SER A 110 20.13 0.27 -15.58
N HIS A 111 20.67 -0.50 -16.53
CA HIS A 111 19.95 -0.88 -17.74
C HIS A 111 18.72 -1.77 -17.44
N ALA A 112 18.71 -2.42 -16.28
CA ALA A 112 17.58 -3.25 -15.84
C ALA A 112 16.65 -2.51 -14.88
N VAL A 113 16.94 -1.23 -14.59
CA VAL A 113 16.18 -0.44 -13.62
C VAL A 113 15.53 0.74 -14.34
N THR A 114 14.22 0.86 -14.20
CA THR A 114 13.48 2.02 -14.71
C THR A 114 13.21 2.95 -13.55
N VAL A 115 13.62 4.21 -13.70
CA VAL A 115 13.40 5.23 -12.67
C VAL A 115 12.41 6.25 -13.21
N THR A 116 11.29 6.39 -12.52
CA THR A 116 10.29 7.40 -12.87
C THR A 116 10.05 8.29 -11.66
N PRO A 117 9.96 9.62 -11.86
CA PRO A 117 9.69 10.52 -10.74
C PRO A 117 8.28 10.32 -10.23
N GLY A 118 8.15 10.23 -8.91
CA GLY A 118 6.85 10.21 -8.27
C GLY A 118 6.35 11.62 -8.03
N ARG A 119 5.06 11.75 -7.73
CA ARG A 119 4.51 13.04 -7.34
C ARG A 119 5.08 13.45 -5.98
N PRO A 120 5.60 14.68 -5.84
CA PRO A 120 6.10 15.12 -4.54
C PRO A 120 5.02 15.09 -3.47
N SER A 121 5.42 14.75 -2.26
CA SER A 121 4.54 14.77 -1.10
C SER A 121 4.72 16.07 -0.35
N TYR A 122 3.62 16.63 0.13
CA TYR A 122 3.62 17.88 0.87
C TYR A 122 3.18 17.66 2.31
N THR A 123 3.82 18.36 3.22
CA THR A 123 3.38 18.44 4.60
C THR A 123 3.46 19.92 4.98
N ILE A 124 2.33 20.51 5.29
CA ILE A 124 2.25 21.94 5.63
C ILE A 124 1.65 22.04 7.01
N THR A 125 2.41 22.62 7.93
CA THR A 125 1.98 22.81 9.31
C THR A 125 2.08 24.27 9.70
N ILE A 126 1.19 24.69 10.59
CA ILE A 126 1.22 26.04 11.11
C ILE A 126 2.28 26.12 12.20
N LYS A 127 3.19 27.08 12.06
CA LYS A 127 4.21 27.35 13.09
C LYS A 127 3.69 28.39 14.06
N GLU A 128 3.83 28.09 15.32
CA GLU A 128 3.49 29.04 16.38
C GLU A 128 4.71 29.77 16.91
#